data_f0e20d1e753ac4769ba543fa7329f462
#
_entry.id   f0e20d1e753ac4769ba543fa7329f462
#
_cell.length_a   1.000
_cell.length_b   1.000
_cell.length_c   1.000
_cell.angle_alpha   90.00
_cell.angle_beta   90.00
_cell.angle_gamma   90.00
#
_symmetry.space_group_name_H-M   'P 1'
#
loop_
_entity.id
_entity.type
_entity.pdbx_description
1 polymer ?
#
loop_
_entity_poly.entity_id
_entity_poly.type
_entity_poly.pdbx_seq_one_letter_code
_entity_poly.pdbx_strand_id
1 'polypeptide(L)'
;MARYHIETYGCSANRGESREIERALRDGGHHPVSTPEEADVAILNTCTVIETTEHRMLRRARELDEETPAELVVTGCMALAQGDQFREAGIDAEILHWDEVPDHVRNGECPTATPGTDPIVDGVIGILPIARGCMSDCSYCITKRATGKIDSPPVETNVQKARSLVHAGAKELRITGQDTGVYGWDDGERKLHVLLERICEEIEGEFRIRVGMANPKGVYGIREELAAVFAEHEQIYNFLHIPVQSGSDDVLAEMRRQHTVEEFREVVDTFDSRLDEWTLSTDFVVGFPTEEDEDHRRSLSLLRETRPAKINVTRFSKRPGTDAAKLKGLGGQQKKNRSSEMTDVKMDVVGAIHEEMVGTERDVLVVEDGTDESVVGYDRAYRQVAIPGGERAGLEPGDTVTCEVTGHNTVYALGQPVSLATTQ
;
A
#
# COMPACT_ATOMS: atom_id res chain seq x y z
N MET A 1 -20.97 -15.16 21.53
CA MET A 1 -19.69 -14.41 21.52
C MET A 1 -18.61 -15.37 21.09
N ALA A 2 -17.95 -15.11 19.97
CA ALA A 2 -16.89 -15.96 19.44
C ALA A 2 -15.52 -15.32 19.70
N ARG A 3 -14.50 -16.16 19.85
CA ARG A 3 -13.10 -15.75 19.84
C ARG A 3 -12.60 -15.83 18.40
N TYR A 4 -11.91 -14.82 17.91
CA TYR A 4 -11.43 -14.79 16.55
C TYR A 4 -9.94 -14.48 16.48
N HIS A 5 -9.30 -15.05 15.45
CA HIS A 5 -7.92 -14.74 15.07
C HIS A 5 -7.90 -14.23 13.63
N ILE A 6 -7.19 -13.14 13.35
CA ILE A 6 -7.08 -12.57 12.00
C ILE A 6 -5.63 -12.58 11.55
N GLU A 7 -5.35 -13.25 10.44
CA GLU A 7 -4.09 -13.13 9.71
C GLU A 7 -4.27 -12.33 8.43
N THR A 8 -3.42 -11.33 8.23
CA THR A 8 -3.50 -10.44 7.08
C THR A 8 -2.25 -10.54 6.22
N TYR A 9 -2.44 -10.87 4.96
CA TYR A 9 -1.39 -10.91 3.97
C TYR A 9 -1.72 -9.95 2.83
N GLY A 10 -0.72 -9.13 2.41
CA GLY A 10 -0.90 -8.24 1.27
C GLY A 10 -0.57 -6.79 1.55
N CYS A 11 -1.23 -5.90 0.80
CA CYS A 11 -0.98 -4.47 0.82
C CYS A 11 -1.74 -3.75 1.95
N SER A 12 -1.54 -2.43 2.05
CA SER A 12 -2.27 -1.62 3.04
C SER A 12 -3.79 -1.67 2.90
N ALA A 13 -4.32 -1.93 1.68
CA ALA A 13 -5.75 -2.11 1.49
C ALA A 13 -6.28 -3.37 2.22
N ASN A 14 -5.56 -4.51 2.11
CA ASN A 14 -5.91 -5.72 2.88
C ASN A 14 -5.85 -5.47 4.39
N ARG A 15 -4.84 -4.72 4.87
CA ARG A 15 -4.77 -4.35 6.29
C ARG A 15 -5.96 -3.49 6.70
N GLY A 16 -6.36 -2.52 5.88
CA GLY A 16 -7.55 -1.70 6.10
C GLY A 16 -8.81 -2.55 6.20
N GLU A 17 -9.02 -3.50 5.29
CA GLU A 17 -10.14 -4.44 5.32
C GLU A 17 -10.14 -5.26 6.62
N SER A 18 -8.99 -5.78 7.04
CA SER A 18 -8.90 -6.53 8.30
C SER A 18 -9.23 -5.68 9.52
N ARG A 19 -8.85 -4.39 9.53
CA ARG A 19 -9.21 -3.47 10.62
C ARG A 19 -10.71 -3.17 10.66
N GLU A 20 -11.37 -3.05 9.50
CA GLU A 20 -12.83 -2.91 9.43
C GLU A 20 -13.54 -4.19 9.92
N ILE A 21 -13.06 -5.38 9.54
CA ILE A 21 -13.56 -6.67 10.06
C ILE A 21 -13.39 -6.71 11.58
N GLU A 22 -12.20 -6.44 12.08
CA GLU A 22 -11.88 -6.47 13.50
C GLU A 22 -12.77 -5.52 14.30
N ARG A 23 -12.94 -4.28 13.82
CA ARG A 23 -13.84 -3.30 14.44
C ARG A 23 -15.26 -3.82 14.51
N ALA A 24 -15.81 -4.31 13.39
CA ALA A 24 -17.17 -4.83 13.35
C ALA A 24 -17.38 -6.05 14.25
N LEU A 25 -16.38 -6.90 14.42
CA LEU A 25 -16.41 -8.03 15.35
C LEU A 25 -16.39 -7.57 16.82
N ARG A 26 -15.55 -6.60 17.17
CA ARG A 26 -15.50 -6.01 18.51
C ARG A 26 -16.80 -5.31 18.86
N ASP A 27 -17.39 -4.55 17.93
CA ASP A 27 -18.72 -3.93 18.09
C ASP A 27 -19.81 -4.98 18.32
N GLY A 28 -19.68 -6.16 17.71
CA GLY A 28 -20.54 -7.32 17.94
C GLY A 28 -20.28 -8.10 19.24
N GLY A 29 -19.31 -7.66 20.07
CA GLY A 29 -18.97 -8.31 21.33
C GLY A 29 -18.12 -9.56 21.18
N HIS A 30 -17.43 -9.73 20.04
CA HIS A 30 -16.47 -10.82 19.82
C HIS A 30 -15.08 -10.40 20.31
N HIS A 31 -14.22 -11.36 20.62
CA HIS A 31 -12.92 -11.11 21.26
C HIS A 31 -11.76 -11.61 20.40
N PRO A 32 -10.74 -10.75 20.12
CA PRO A 32 -9.53 -11.20 19.44
C PRO A 32 -8.70 -12.12 20.35
N VAL A 33 -8.05 -13.12 19.75
CA VAL A 33 -7.07 -13.98 20.42
C VAL A 33 -5.75 -13.95 19.66
N SER A 34 -4.67 -14.26 20.38
CA SER A 34 -3.31 -14.11 19.83
C SER A 34 -2.93 -15.22 18.86
N THR A 35 -3.49 -16.41 19.05
CA THR A 35 -3.16 -17.59 18.24
C THR A 35 -4.41 -18.25 17.64
N PRO A 36 -4.30 -18.88 16.47
CA PRO A 36 -5.45 -19.53 15.83
C PRO A 36 -5.95 -20.74 16.60
N GLU A 37 -5.13 -21.38 17.42
CA GLU A 37 -5.51 -22.53 18.26
C GLU A 37 -6.49 -22.13 19.38
N GLU A 38 -6.47 -20.86 19.79
CA GLU A 38 -7.39 -20.32 20.81
C GLU A 38 -8.71 -19.81 20.21
N ALA A 39 -8.78 -19.71 18.88
CA ALA A 39 -9.90 -19.11 18.17
C ALA A 39 -11.05 -20.11 17.98
N ASP A 40 -12.27 -19.59 17.94
CA ASP A 40 -13.45 -20.30 17.43
C ASP A 40 -13.56 -20.10 15.90
N VAL A 41 -13.06 -18.95 15.38
CA VAL A 41 -12.99 -18.63 13.96
C VAL A 41 -11.62 -18.06 13.62
N ALA A 42 -10.94 -18.64 12.62
CA ALA A 42 -9.70 -18.15 12.06
C ALA A 42 -9.98 -17.44 10.72
N ILE A 43 -9.63 -16.18 10.60
CA ILE A 43 -9.89 -15.35 9.43
C ILE A 43 -8.57 -15.10 8.69
N LEU A 44 -8.47 -15.57 7.45
CA LEU A 44 -7.30 -15.41 6.59
C LEU A 44 -7.60 -14.40 5.48
N ASN A 45 -7.09 -13.16 5.61
CA ASN A 45 -7.19 -12.14 4.57
C ASN A 45 -6.03 -12.28 3.57
N THR A 46 -6.35 -12.61 2.33
CA THR A 46 -5.43 -13.14 1.32
C THR A 46 -5.07 -12.14 0.24
N CYS A 47 -3.86 -12.32 -0.32
CA CYS A 47 -3.32 -11.54 -1.44
C CYS A 47 -3.05 -12.42 -2.66
N THR A 48 -3.23 -11.85 -3.89
CA THR A 48 -3.03 -12.55 -5.16
C THR A 48 -2.20 -11.76 -6.18
N VAL A 49 -1.37 -10.81 -5.74
CA VAL A 49 -0.61 -9.96 -6.66
C VAL A 49 0.46 -10.74 -7.42
N ILE A 50 1.16 -11.67 -6.74
CA ILE A 50 2.20 -12.50 -7.34
C ILE A 50 1.98 -13.99 -7.02
N GLU A 51 2.40 -14.87 -7.93
CA GLU A 51 2.21 -16.33 -7.85
C GLU A 51 2.81 -16.96 -6.57
N THR A 52 3.98 -16.50 -6.14
CA THR A 52 4.60 -16.99 -4.91
C THR A 52 3.77 -16.69 -3.65
N THR A 53 3.04 -15.59 -3.66
CA THR A 53 2.11 -15.24 -2.59
C THR A 53 0.91 -16.19 -2.58
N GLU A 54 0.38 -16.55 -3.73
CA GLU A 54 -0.74 -17.51 -3.80
C GLU A 54 -0.38 -18.88 -3.21
N HIS A 55 0.78 -19.41 -3.58
CA HIS A 55 1.26 -20.67 -2.99
C HIS A 55 1.42 -20.57 -1.46
N ARG A 56 1.87 -19.41 -0.97
CA ARG A 56 1.95 -19.16 0.48
C ARG A 56 0.58 -19.12 1.12
N MET A 57 -0.41 -18.50 0.47
CA MET A 57 -1.78 -18.43 1.00
C MET A 57 -2.43 -19.81 1.06
N LEU A 58 -2.33 -20.61 0.00
CA LEU A 58 -2.84 -21.99 -0.01
C LEU A 58 -2.19 -22.87 1.06
N ARG A 59 -0.89 -22.73 1.25
CA ARG A 59 -0.18 -23.47 2.30
C ARG A 59 -0.67 -23.02 3.68
N ARG A 60 -0.77 -21.70 3.93
CA ARG A 60 -1.21 -21.21 5.24
C ARG A 60 -2.67 -21.56 5.54
N ALA A 61 -3.54 -21.49 4.53
CA ALA A 61 -4.92 -21.92 4.67
C ALA A 61 -5.04 -23.41 5.05
N ARG A 62 -4.20 -24.28 4.42
CA ARG A 62 -4.16 -25.70 4.78
C ARG A 62 -3.65 -25.94 6.20
N GLU A 63 -2.61 -25.21 6.63
CA GLU A 63 -2.11 -25.29 8.02
C GLU A 63 -3.21 -24.91 9.01
N LEU A 64 -3.98 -23.84 8.74
CA LEU A 64 -5.09 -23.43 9.59
C LEU A 64 -6.22 -24.47 9.62
N ASP A 65 -6.60 -25.03 8.48
CA ASP A 65 -7.64 -26.06 8.36
C ASP A 65 -7.27 -27.38 9.06
N GLU A 66 -6.02 -27.84 8.91
CA GLU A 66 -5.57 -29.13 9.44
C GLU A 66 -5.11 -29.09 10.91
N GLU A 67 -4.55 -27.95 11.36
CA GLU A 67 -3.84 -27.85 12.64
C GLU A 67 -4.67 -27.13 13.74
N THR A 68 -5.80 -26.49 13.38
CA THR A 68 -6.62 -25.74 14.36
C THR A 68 -8.04 -26.27 14.41
N PRO A 69 -8.72 -26.17 15.56
CA PRO A 69 -10.15 -26.50 15.69
C PRO A 69 -11.07 -25.37 15.20
N ALA A 70 -10.49 -24.22 14.82
CA ALA A 70 -11.25 -23.04 14.43
C ALA A 70 -11.92 -23.23 13.06
N GLU A 71 -13.12 -22.69 12.89
CA GLU A 71 -13.72 -22.55 11.56
C GLU A 71 -12.85 -21.61 10.72
N LEU A 72 -12.45 -22.04 9.51
CA LEU A 72 -11.64 -21.23 8.62
C LEU A 72 -12.48 -20.37 7.69
N VAL A 73 -12.33 -19.07 7.80
CA VAL A 73 -12.90 -18.08 6.87
C VAL A 73 -11.78 -17.47 6.05
N VAL A 74 -11.87 -17.53 4.72
CA VAL A 74 -10.88 -16.95 3.80
C VAL A 74 -11.51 -15.77 3.06
N THR A 75 -10.85 -14.63 3.11
CA THR A 75 -11.27 -13.39 2.45
C THR A 75 -10.12 -12.72 1.70
N GLY A 76 -10.36 -11.55 1.14
CA GLY A 76 -9.35 -10.76 0.42
C GLY A 76 -9.21 -11.12 -1.05
N CYS A 77 -8.17 -10.57 -1.69
CA CYS A 77 -8.06 -10.59 -3.15
C CYS A 77 -7.98 -11.99 -3.75
N MET A 78 -7.26 -12.94 -3.13
CA MET A 78 -7.15 -14.30 -3.67
C MET A 78 -8.47 -15.06 -3.49
N ALA A 79 -9.10 -14.95 -2.33
CA ALA A 79 -10.39 -15.57 -2.06
C ALA A 79 -11.43 -15.20 -3.10
N LEU A 80 -11.56 -13.91 -3.38
CA LEU A 80 -12.58 -13.39 -4.31
C LEU A 80 -12.25 -13.64 -5.80
N ALA A 81 -10.96 -13.61 -6.18
CA ALA A 81 -10.57 -13.81 -7.56
C ALA A 81 -10.41 -15.27 -7.96
N GLN A 82 -10.06 -16.14 -7.02
CA GLN A 82 -9.61 -17.51 -7.24
C GLN A 82 -10.06 -18.46 -6.11
N GLY A 83 -11.20 -18.24 -5.48
CA GLY A 83 -11.71 -19.06 -4.36
C GLY A 83 -11.79 -20.55 -4.64
N ASP A 84 -12.01 -20.94 -5.91
CA ASP A 84 -12.04 -22.35 -6.30
C ASP A 84 -10.71 -23.08 -6.03
N GLN A 85 -9.57 -22.38 -6.04
CA GLN A 85 -8.27 -23.01 -5.75
C GLN A 85 -8.18 -23.56 -4.31
N PHE A 86 -8.86 -22.94 -3.35
CA PHE A 86 -8.91 -23.46 -1.97
C PHE A 86 -9.69 -24.77 -1.94
N ARG A 87 -10.84 -24.85 -2.63
CA ARG A 87 -11.64 -26.08 -2.76
C ARG A 87 -10.92 -27.19 -3.49
N GLU A 88 -10.24 -26.85 -4.62
CA GLU A 88 -9.43 -27.79 -5.39
C GLU A 88 -8.24 -28.31 -4.59
N ALA A 89 -7.71 -27.52 -3.66
CA ALA A 89 -6.66 -27.94 -2.72
C ALA A 89 -7.18 -28.79 -1.55
N GLY A 90 -8.49 -29.05 -1.46
CA GLY A 90 -9.12 -29.83 -0.41
C GLY A 90 -9.20 -29.10 0.94
N ILE A 91 -9.14 -27.78 0.95
CA ILE A 91 -9.22 -26.95 2.15
C ILE A 91 -10.69 -26.68 2.46
N ASP A 92 -11.13 -27.00 3.69
CA ASP A 92 -12.48 -26.72 4.17
C ASP A 92 -12.53 -25.29 4.73
N ALA A 93 -13.00 -24.35 3.92
CA ALA A 93 -13.03 -22.93 4.28
C ALA A 93 -14.26 -22.24 3.68
N GLU A 94 -14.85 -21.34 4.46
CA GLU A 94 -15.84 -20.41 3.95
C GLU A 94 -15.16 -19.26 3.20
N ILE A 95 -15.54 -19.06 1.94
CA ILE A 95 -14.98 -18.01 1.07
C ILE A 95 -15.96 -16.84 1.06
N LEU A 96 -15.60 -15.75 1.73
CA LEU A 96 -16.50 -14.61 1.95
C LEU A 96 -15.88 -13.31 1.46
N HIS A 97 -16.74 -12.37 1.06
CA HIS A 97 -16.34 -10.98 0.94
C HIS A 97 -16.05 -10.42 2.34
N TRP A 98 -15.11 -9.47 2.45
CA TRP A 98 -14.65 -8.98 3.75
C TRP A 98 -15.78 -8.40 4.62
N ASP A 99 -16.79 -7.74 4.02
CA ASP A 99 -17.95 -7.15 4.71
C ASP A 99 -18.99 -8.19 5.15
N GLU A 100 -18.96 -9.38 4.56
CA GLU A 100 -19.81 -10.51 4.96
C GLU A 100 -19.24 -11.27 6.18
N VAL A 101 -17.92 -11.15 6.41
CA VAL A 101 -17.24 -11.88 7.50
C VAL A 101 -17.83 -11.58 8.88
N PRO A 102 -18.10 -10.31 9.25
CA PRO A 102 -18.71 -10.04 10.56
C PRO A 102 -20.09 -10.66 10.74
N ASP A 103 -20.92 -10.66 9.71
CA ASP A 103 -22.27 -11.23 9.78
C ASP A 103 -22.22 -12.75 9.83
N HIS A 104 -21.29 -13.38 9.15
CA HIS A 104 -21.05 -14.82 9.23
C HIS A 104 -20.65 -15.25 10.66
N VAL A 105 -19.68 -14.57 11.27
CA VAL A 105 -19.21 -14.86 12.63
C VAL A 105 -20.32 -14.65 13.67
N ARG A 106 -21.26 -13.75 13.40
CA ARG A 106 -22.45 -13.48 14.24
C ARG A 106 -23.55 -14.53 14.11
N ASN A 107 -23.42 -15.52 13.22
CA ASN A 107 -24.49 -16.48 12.89
C ASN A 107 -25.80 -15.81 12.42
N GLY A 108 -25.70 -14.68 11.68
CA GLY A 108 -26.85 -13.94 11.15
C GLY A 108 -27.64 -13.14 12.20
N GLU A 109 -27.27 -13.15 13.47
CA GLU A 109 -27.84 -12.24 14.46
C GLU A 109 -27.24 -10.84 14.25
N CYS A 110 -28.05 -9.92 13.76
CA CYS A 110 -27.70 -8.50 13.65
C CYS A 110 -28.06 -7.82 14.99
N PRO A 111 -27.12 -7.55 15.90
CA PRO A 111 -27.36 -6.53 16.90
C PRO A 111 -27.41 -5.22 16.12
N THR A 112 -28.37 -4.38 16.40
CA THR A 112 -28.30 -2.97 15.97
C THR A 112 -26.97 -2.44 16.45
N ALA A 113 -26.00 -2.36 15.53
CA ALA A 113 -24.67 -1.88 15.82
C ALA A 113 -24.82 -0.49 16.43
N THR A 114 -24.50 -0.38 17.70
CA THR A 114 -24.29 0.94 18.29
C THR A 114 -22.96 1.41 17.69
N PRO A 115 -22.95 2.47 16.83
CA PRO A 115 -21.70 3.01 16.33
C PRO A 115 -20.94 3.53 17.55
N GLY A 116 -19.85 2.89 17.94
CA GLY A 116 -19.25 3.31 19.20
C GLY A 116 -17.90 2.72 19.59
N THR A 117 -17.29 1.86 18.80
CA THR A 117 -15.88 1.56 19.06
C THR A 117 -14.99 2.52 18.29
N ASP A 118 -13.95 2.98 18.97
CA ASP A 118 -12.90 3.78 18.36
C ASP A 118 -12.27 3.02 17.18
N PRO A 119 -11.85 3.73 16.12
CA PRO A 119 -11.16 3.10 15.01
C PRO A 119 -9.86 2.44 15.49
N ILE A 120 -9.49 1.35 14.84
CA ILE A 120 -8.28 0.60 15.21
C ILE A 120 -7.07 1.27 14.57
N VAL A 121 -6.15 1.73 15.42
CA VAL A 121 -4.85 2.28 15.04
C VAL A 121 -3.80 1.19 15.28
N ASP A 122 -2.91 0.98 14.32
CA ASP A 122 -1.83 0.00 14.37
C ASP A 122 -0.55 0.67 14.88
N GLY A 123 -0.29 0.57 16.19
CA GLY A 123 0.69 1.43 16.84
C GLY A 123 0.27 2.89 16.71
N VAL A 124 0.99 3.65 15.87
CA VAL A 124 0.69 5.05 15.55
C VAL A 124 0.14 5.26 14.14
N ILE A 125 -0.15 4.18 13.41
CA ILE A 125 -0.56 4.19 12.00
C ILE A 125 -2.07 3.96 11.90
N GLY A 126 -2.79 4.95 11.38
CA GLY A 126 -4.19 4.85 10.98
C GLY A 126 -4.31 4.52 9.50
N ILE A 127 -4.96 3.41 9.15
CA ILE A 127 -5.20 3.05 7.75
C ILE A 127 -6.58 3.57 7.34
N LEU A 128 -6.62 4.41 6.30
CA LEU A 128 -7.83 5.02 5.75
C LEU A 128 -8.11 4.52 4.33
N PRO A 129 -8.93 3.47 4.15
CA PRO A 129 -9.44 3.09 2.83
C PRO A 129 -10.41 4.16 2.32
N ILE A 130 -10.04 4.87 1.24
CA ILE A 130 -10.86 5.97 0.68
C ILE A 130 -11.77 5.52 -0.46
N ALA A 131 -11.43 4.42 -1.11
CA ALA A 131 -12.21 3.82 -2.20
C ALA A 131 -11.89 2.35 -2.36
N ARG A 132 -12.79 1.61 -3.00
CA ARG A 132 -12.60 0.23 -3.42
C ARG A 132 -12.73 0.10 -4.92
N GLY A 133 -12.12 -0.95 -5.48
CA GLY A 133 -12.17 -1.18 -6.90
C GLY A 133 -11.27 -0.24 -7.71
N CYS A 134 -11.36 -0.34 -9.02
CA CYS A 134 -10.51 0.39 -9.94
C CYS A 134 -11.26 0.66 -11.26
N MET A 135 -10.97 1.80 -11.90
CA MET A 135 -11.50 2.14 -13.22
C MET A 135 -10.76 1.45 -14.37
N SER A 136 -9.53 0.99 -14.13
CA SER A 136 -8.69 0.39 -15.18
C SER A 136 -9.10 -1.05 -15.51
N ASP A 137 -8.80 -1.49 -16.74
CA ASP A 137 -9.01 -2.85 -17.25
C ASP A 137 -7.67 -3.43 -17.76
N CYS A 138 -6.64 -3.39 -16.90
CA CYS A 138 -5.32 -3.86 -17.27
C CYS A 138 -5.34 -5.35 -17.63
N SER A 139 -4.74 -5.70 -18.79
CA SER A 139 -4.81 -7.05 -19.37
C SER A 139 -4.19 -8.15 -18.50
N TYR A 140 -3.33 -7.78 -17.55
CA TYR A 140 -2.61 -8.67 -16.64
C TYR A 140 -3.14 -8.69 -15.20
N CYS A 141 -4.05 -7.76 -14.84
CA CYS A 141 -4.45 -7.56 -13.45
C CYS A 141 -5.57 -8.50 -13.04
N ILE A 142 -5.30 -9.35 -12.05
CA ILE A 142 -6.30 -10.23 -11.45
C ILE A 142 -7.10 -9.52 -10.35
N THR A 143 -6.54 -8.49 -9.71
CA THR A 143 -7.17 -7.76 -8.59
C THR A 143 -8.51 -7.16 -8.98
N LYS A 144 -8.67 -6.70 -10.24
CA LYS A 144 -9.93 -6.21 -10.77
C LYS A 144 -11.10 -7.20 -10.60
N ARG A 145 -10.81 -8.49 -10.68
CA ARG A 145 -11.83 -9.56 -10.52
C ARG A 145 -12.28 -9.69 -9.07
N ALA A 146 -11.38 -9.36 -8.12
CA ALA A 146 -11.69 -9.40 -6.69
C ALA A 146 -12.43 -8.14 -6.22
N THR A 147 -12.03 -6.96 -6.74
CA THR A 147 -12.45 -5.68 -6.16
C THR A 147 -13.50 -4.94 -6.99
N GLY A 148 -13.74 -5.38 -8.24
CA GLY A 148 -14.77 -4.81 -9.08
C GLY A 148 -14.52 -3.39 -9.59
N LYS A 149 -15.60 -2.65 -9.85
CA LYS A 149 -15.56 -1.24 -10.24
C LYS A 149 -15.28 -0.37 -9.02
N ILE A 150 -14.83 0.87 -9.28
CA ILE A 150 -14.62 1.83 -8.21
C ILE A 150 -15.92 2.15 -7.48
N ASP A 151 -15.81 2.26 -6.17
CA ASP A 151 -16.83 2.74 -5.24
C ASP A 151 -16.13 3.69 -4.26
N SER A 152 -16.55 4.96 -4.29
CA SER A 152 -15.91 6.04 -3.54
C SER A 152 -16.89 6.61 -2.52
N PRO A 153 -16.71 6.34 -1.21
CA PRO A 153 -17.46 7.04 -0.18
C PRO A 153 -17.35 8.56 -0.33
N PRO A 154 -18.39 9.33 0.05
CA PRO A 154 -18.34 10.80 0.02
C PRO A 154 -17.14 11.35 0.78
N VAL A 155 -16.61 12.50 0.31
CA VAL A 155 -15.45 13.18 0.95
C VAL A 155 -15.68 13.35 2.44
N GLU A 156 -16.87 13.83 2.83
CA GLU A 156 -17.25 14.03 4.23
C GLU A 156 -17.10 12.77 5.09
N THR A 157 -17.50 11.60 4.55
CA THR A 157 -17.38 10.32 5.25
C THR A 157 -15.91 9.98 5.51
N ASN A 158 -15.05 10.19 4.51
CA ASN A 158 -13.61 9.90 4.65
C ASN A 158 -12.91 10.91 5.58
N VAL A 159 -13.32 12.19 5.57
CA VAL A 159 -12.83 13.20 6.54
C VAL A 159 -13.21 12.83 7.97
N GLN A 160 -14.44 12.37 8.20
CA GLN A 160 -14.86 11.92 9.53
C GLN A 160 -14.10 10.67 9.99
N LYS A 161 -13.85 9.68 9.10
CA LYS A 161 -13.02 8.52 9.39
C LYS A 161 -11.58 8.92 9.74
N ALA A 162 -10.99 9.84 8.96
CA ALA A 162 -9.65 10.38 9.24
C ALA A 162 -9.59 11.07 10.61
N ARG A 163 -10.59 11.93 10.92
CA ARG A 163 -10.70 12.60 12.23
C ARG A 163 -10.76 11.60 13.38
N SER A 164 -11.55 10.55 13.24
CA SER A 164 -11.65 9.49 14.25
C SER A 164 -10.32 8.77 14.45
N LEU A 165 -9.56 8.45 13.36
CA LEU A 165 -8.24 7.83 13.45
C LEU A 165 -7.23 8.74 14.18
N VAL A 166 -7.20 10.04 13.87
CA VAL A 166 -6.31 11.00 14.54
C VAL A 166 -6.67 11.14 16.02
N HIS A 167 -7.96 11.23 16.36
CA HIS A 167 -8.43 11.28 17.76
C HIS A 167 -8.10 9.98 18.53
N ALA A 168 -8.06 8.83 17.85
CA ALA A 168 -7.65 7.56 18.43
C ALA A 168 -6.11 7.42 18.56
N GLY A 169 -5.34 8.47 18.22
CA GLY A 169 -3.90 8.52 18.44
C GLY A 169 -3.04 8.26 17.19
N ALA A 170 -3.64 8.16 16.00
CA ALA A 170 -2.85 8.01 14.78
C ALA A 170 -1.96 9.24 14.54
N LYS A 171 -0.65 9.00 14.37
CA LYS A 171 0.34 10.00 13.96
C LYS A 171 0.66 9.92 12.47
N GLU A 172 0.39 8.79 11.83
CA GLU A 172 0.47 8.62 10.38
C GLU A 172 -0.86 8.10 9.85
N LEU A 173 -1.47 8.82 8.90
CA LEU A 173 -2.63 8.36 8.14
C LEU A 173 -2.16 7.78 6.81
N ARG A 174 -2.34 6.47 6.62
CA ARG A 174 -2.10 5.79 5.33
C ARG A 174 -3.37 5.72 4.52
N ILE A 175 -3.54 6.66 3.61
CA ILE A 175 -4.64 6.65 2.64
C ILE A 175 -4.43 5.49 1.67
N THR A 176 -5.44 4.62 1.52
CA THR A 176 -5.35 3.40 0.71
C THR A 176 -6.51 3.24 -0.24
N GLY A 177 -6.27 2.46 -1.30
CA GLY A 177 -7.23 2.04 -2.31
C GLY A 177 -6.50 1.21 -3.37
N GLN A 178 -7.24 0.56 -4.26
CA GLN A 178 -6.63 -0.07 -5.42
C GLN A 178 -6.09 0.97 -6.42
N ASP A 179 -6.63 2.16 -6.38
CA ASP A 179 -6.21 3.31 -7.18
C ASP A 179 -6.78 4.58 -6.53
N THR A 180 -5.96 5.27 -5.75
CA THR A 180 -6.41 6.49 -5.06
C THR A 180 -6.59 7.68 -6.00
N GLY A 181 -5.90 7.69 -7.17
CA GLY A 181 -5.97 8.77 -8.15
C GLY A 181 -7.32 8.90 -8.85
N VAL A 182 -8.17 7.87 -8.75
CA VAL A 182 -9.52 7.89 -9.32
C VAL A 182 -10.62 8.06 -8.29
N TYR A 183 -10.27 8.38 -7.05
CA TYR A 183 -11.24 8.65 -5.99
C TYR A 183 -12.27 9.73 -6.41
N GLY A 184 -13.56 9.42 -6.30
CA GLY A 184 -14.67 10.26 -6.70
C GLY A 184 -15.02 10.20 -8.20
N TRP A 185 -14.27 9.48 -9.04
CA TRP A 185 -14.54 9.43 -10.49
C TRP A 185 -15.82 8.66 -10.84
N ASP A 186 -16.30 7.82 -9.97
CA ASP A 186 -17.63 7.20 -10.05
C ASP A 186 -18.78 8.24 -10.00
N ASP A 187 -18.56 9.38 -9.36
CA ASP A 187 -19.43 10.56 -9.37
C ASP A 187 -19.13 11.53 -10.55
N GLY A 188 -18.15 11.22 -11.40
CA GLY A 188 -17.74 12.02 -12.57
C GLY A 188 -16.62 13.02 -12.33
N GLU A 189 -16.11 13.16 -11.11
CA GLU A 189 -15.03 14.07 -10.74
C GLU A 189 -13.95 13.35 -9.92
N ARG A 190 -12.66 13.67 -10.17
CA ARG A 190 -11.57 13.21 -9.31
C ARG A 190 -11.47 14.13 -8.10
N LYS A 191 -11.54 13.58 -6.90
CA LYS A 191 -11.66 14.34 -5.66
C LYS A 191 -10.51 14.07 -4.66
N LEU A 192 -9.42 13.43 -5.09
CA LEU A 192 -8.31 13.12 -4.18
C LEU A 192 -7.70 14.38 -3.56
N HIS A 193 -7.41 15.41 -4.37
CA HIS A 193 -6.89 16.70 -3.90
C HIS A 193 -7.85 17.38 -2.93
N VAL A 194 -9.17 17.40 -3.21
CA VAL A 194 -10.20 17.95 -2.32
C VAL A 194 -10.25 17.22 -0.98
N LEU A 195 -10.15 15.86 -1.01
CA LEU A 195 -10.13 15.07 0.22
C LEU A 195 -8.91 15.39 1.08
N LEU A 196 -7.73 15.48 0.47
CA LEU A 196 -6.47 15.78 1.18
C LEU A 196 -6.51 17.18 1.80
N GLU A 197 -6.90 18.18 1.03
CA GLU A 197 -7.05 19.57 1.50
C GLU A 197 -7.98 19.63 2.70
N ARG A 198 -9.18 19.07 2.61
CA ARG A 198 -10.15 19.04 3.72
C ARG A 198 -9.65 18.29 4.97
N ILE A 199 -8.92 17.18 4.80
CA ILE A 199 -8.32 16.49 5.94
C ILE A 199 -7.32 17.40 6.65
N CYS A 200 -6.46 18.10 5.89
CA CYS A 200 -5.46 19.00 6.45
C CYS A 200 -6.07 20.25 7.11
N GLU A 201 -7.13 20.80 6.55
CA GLU A 201 -7.78 22.02 7.06
C GLU A 201 -8.73 21.77 8.24
N GLU A 202 -9.42 20.62 8.25
CA GLU A 202 -10.49 20.38 9.21
C GLU A 202 -10.09 19.53 10.42
N ILE A 203 -8.92 18.90 10.39
CA ILE A 203 -8.48 18.01 11.47
C ILE A 203 -7.29 18.63 12.20
N GLU A 204 -7.53 18.99 13.47
CA GLU A 204 -6.49 19.49 14.35
C GLU A 204 -5.62 18.35 14.88
N GLY A 205 -4.34 18.64 15.12
CA GLY A 205 -3.39 17.70 15.70
C GLY A 205 -2.13 17.53 14.86
N GLU A 206 -1.15 16.85 15.43
CA GLU A 206 0.12 16.51 14.77
C GLU A 206 0.01 15.12 14.14
N PHE A 207 -0.08 15.09 12.84
CA PHE A 207 -0.11 13.84 12.06
C PHE A 207 0.49 14.06 10.67
N ARG A 208 0.84 12.97 10.02
CA ARG A 208 1.31 12.95 8.62
C ARG A 208 0.38 12.11 7.76
N ILE A 209 0.28 12.44 6.48
CA ILE A 209 -0.55 11.74 5.49
C ILE A 209 0.36 11.11 4.44
N ARG A 210 0.26 9.80 4.29
CA ARG A 210 0.89 9.05 3.19
C ARG A 210 -0.17 8.66 2.18
N VAL A 211 -0.12 9.23 0.97
CA VAL A 211 -1.03 8.91 -0.12
C VAL A 211 -0.68 7.54 -0.72
N GLY A 212 -1.66 6.68 -0.87
CA GLY A 212 -1.53 5.35 -1.46
C GLY A 212 -1.24 5.38 -2.96
N MET A 213 -1.11 4.19 -3.55
CA MET A 213 -0.86 4.03 -4.97
C MET A 213 -1.98 4.68 -5.79
N ALA A 214 -1.58 5.47 -6.79
CA ALA A 214 -2.45 6.12 -7.75
C ALA A 214 -2.01 5.78 -9.18
N ASN A 215 -2.95 5.46 -10.06
CA ASN A 215 -2.62 5.23 -11.46
C ASN A 215 -2.22 6.55 -12.13
N PRO A 216 -1.16 6.58 -12.98
CA PRO A 216 -0.77 7.79 -13.71
C PRO A 216 -1.94 8.49 -14.41
N LYS A 217 -2.86 7.76 -15.03
CA LYS A 217 -4.05 8.33 -15.68
C LYS A 217 -4.99 9.06 -14.70
N GLY A 218 -5.12 8.55 -13.49
CA GLY A 218 -5.91 9.18 -12.42
C GLY A 218 -5.27 10.51 -12.00
N VAL A 219 -3.97 10.48 -11.73
CA VAL A 219 -3.19 11.63 -11.27
C VAL A 219 -3.03 12.68 -12.36
N TYR A 220 -2.77 12.28 -13.61
CA TYR A 220 -2.52 13.18 -14.72
C TYR A 220 -3.58 14.28 -14.87
N GLY A 221 -4.85 13.91 -14.69
CA GLY A 221 -5.97 14.85 -14.85
C GLY A 221 -6.16 15.85 -13.71
N ILE A 222 -5.46 15.68 -12.59
CA ILE A 222 -5.51 16.56 -11.40
C ILE A 222 -4.11 16.91 -10.88
N ARG A 223 -3.07 16.73 -11.72
CA ARG A 223 -1.67 16.84 -11.28
C ARG A 223 -1.31 18.20 -10.69
N GLU A 224 -1.84 19.28 -11.29
CA GLU A 224 -1.57 20.64 -10.84
C GLU A 224 -2.21 20.93 -9.47
N GLU A 225 -3.48 20.56 -9.32
CA GLU A 225 -4.23 20.71 -8.08
C GLU A 225 -3.62 19.82 -6.98
N LEU A 226 -3.28 18.58 -7.32
CA LEU A 226 -2.71 17.64 -6.37
C LEU A 226 -1.32 18.10 -5.90
N ALA A 227 -0.45 18.55 -6.81
CA ALA A 227 0.88 19.05 -6.46
C ALA A 227 0.80 20.35 -5.63
N ALA A 228 -0.20 21.22 -5.89
CA ALA A 228 -0.44 22.41 -5.08
C ALA A 228 -0.80 22.05 -3.63
N VAL A 229 -1.71 21.09 -3.44
CA VAL A 229 -2.12 20.61 -2.10
C VAL A 229 -0.93 19.98 -1.36
N PHE A 230 -0.06 19.26 -2.04
CA PHE A 230 1.17 18.71 -1.43
C PHE A 230 2.16 19.81 -0.99
N ALA A 231 2.27 20.89 -1.77
CA ALA A 231 3.15 22.00 -1.45
C ALA A 231 2.60 22.88 -0.31
N GLU A 232 1.28 23.04 -0.21
CA GLU A 232 0.62 23.92 0.75
C GLU A 232 0.49 23.28 2.15
N HIS A 233 0.40 21.96 2.24
CA HIS A 233 0.12 21.25 3.50
C HIS A 233 1.30 20.41 4.00
N GLU A 234 1.89 20.85 5.09
CA GLU A 234 3.02 20.12 5.71
C GLU A 234 2.64 18.74 6.25
N GLN A 235 1.39 18.48 6.53
CA GLN A 235 0.88 17.19 6.98
C GLN A 235 1.05 16.10 5.92
N ILE A 236 1.08 16.45 4.63
CA ILE A 236 1.21 15.48 3.55
C ILE A 236 2.69 15.19 3.30
N TYR A 237 3.08 13.93 3.36
CA TYR A 237 4.41 13.53 2.92
C TYR A 237 4.61 13.86 1.45
N ASN A 238 5.74 14.44 1.09
CA ASN A 238 6.15 14.66 -0.29
C ASN A 238 6.50 13.32 -0.97
N PHE A 239 5.51 12.47 -1.11
CA PHE A 239 5.63 11.12 -1.62
C PHE A 239 4.46 10.77 -2.52
N LEU A 240 4.74 10.36 -3.76
CA LEU A 240 3.72 9.92 -4.69
C LEU A 240 4.09 8.54 -5.28
N HIS A 241 3.17 7.57 -5.16
CA HIS A 241 3.32 6.26 -5.76
C HIS A 241 2.47 6.14 -7.02
N ILE A 242 3.13 6.21 -8.19
CA ILE A 242 2.51 6.15 -9.52
C ILE A 242 3.15 5.05 -10.38
N PRO A 243 2.57 3.84 -10.43
CA PRO A 243 3.10 2.70 -11.15
C PRO A 243 3.08 2.91 -12.67
N VAL A 244 4.22 3.16 -13.29
CA VAL A 244 4.33 3.33 -14.76
C VAL A 244 4.19 2.00 -15.50
N GLN A 245 4.72 0.92 -14.95
CA GLN A 245 4.74 -0.46 -15.44
C GLN A 245 5.70 -0.72 -16.61
N SER A 246 5.86 0.18 -17.58
CA SER A 246 6.79 0.08 -18.71
C SER A 246 7.19 1.47 -19.20
N GLY A 247 8.40 1.59 -19.75
CA GLY A 247 8.88 2.77 -20.46
C GLY A 247 8.56 2.77 -21.97
N SER A 248 7.69 1.86 -22.43
CA SER A 248 7.28 1.75 -23.83
C SER A 248 5.77 1.88 -23.96
N ASP A 249 5.30 2.81 -24.78
CA ASP A 249 3.89 3.02 -25.04
C ASP A 249 3.24 1.82 -25.75
N ASP A 250 4.00 1.10 -26.59
CA ASP A 250 3.51 -0.12 -27.23
C ASP A 250 3.19 -1.21 -26.18
N VAL A 251 4.07 -1.40 -25.20
CA VAL A 251 3.85 -2.33 -24.09
C VAL A 251 2.72 -1.86 -23.18
N LEU A 252 2.64 -0.55 -22.89
CA LEU A 252 1.56 0.04 -22.09
C LEU A 252 0.19 -0.18 -22.76
N ALA A 253 0.12 -0.02 -24.08
CA ALA A 253 -1.12 -0.29 -24.85
C ALA A 253 -1.54 -1.78 -24.74
N GLU A 254 -0.61 -2.71 -24.90
CA GLU A 254 -0.87 -4.16 -24.73
C GLU A 254 -1.24 -4.52 -23.28
N MET A 255 -0.67 -3.82 -22.31
CA MET A 255 -1.08 -3.89 -20.90
C MET A 255 -2.45 -3.26 -20.66
N ARG A 256 -3.04 -2.55 -21.63
CA ARG A 256 -4.24 -1.71 -21.50
C ARG A 256 -4.10 -0.65 -20.41
N ARG A 257 -2.89 -0.10 -20.28
CA ARG A 257 -2.68 1.08 -19.45
C ARG A 257 -3.25 2.30 -20.16
N GLN A 258 -3.98 3.12 -19.42
CA GLN A 258 -4.71 4.26 -19.98
C GLN A 258 -3.88 5.55 -19.90
N HIS A 259 -2.56 5.44 -19.94
CA HIS A 259 -1.61 6.55 -19.94
C HIS A 259 -0.45 6.24 -20.87
N THR A 260 0.24 7.27 -21.33
CA THR A 260 1.49 7.21 -22.06
C THR A 260 2.69 7.47 -21.15
N VAL A 261 3.88 7.17 -21.63
CA VAL A 261 5.14 7.50 -20.95
C VAL A 261 5.28 9.02 -20.77
N GLU A 262 4.80 9.80 -21.75
CA GLU A 262 4.83 11.26 -21.69
C GLU A 262 3.88 11.80 -20.62
N GLU A 263 2.64 11.31 -20.54
CA GLU A 263 1.71 11.68 -19.45
C GLU A 263 2.29 11.36 -18.05
N PHE A 264 3.06 10.27 -17.93
CA PHE A 264 3.78 9.95 -16.70
C PHE A 264 4.90 10.96 -16.40
N ARG A 265 5.70 11.35 -17.42
CA ARG A 265 6.73 12.39 -17.28
C ARG A 265 6.13 13.72 -16.85
N GLU A 266 5.04 14.17 -17.51
CA GLU A 266 4.38 15.43 -17.15
C GLU A 266 3.90 15.43 -15.68
N VAL A 267 3.48 14.30 -15.13
CA VAL A 267 3.17 14.21 -13.70
C VAL A 267 4.43 14.41 -12.87
N VAL A 268 5.54 13.74 -13.21
CA VAL A 268 6.82 13.87 -12.49
C VAL A 268 7.31 15.34 -12.55
N ASP A 269 7.33 15.93 -13.73
CA ASP A 269 7.78 17.32 -13.95
C ASP A 269 6.93 18.33 -13.18
N THR A 270 5.60 18.09 -13.08
CA THR A 270 4.69 18.92 -12.28
C THR A 270 5.09 18.91 -10.81
N PHE A 271 5.35 17.73 -10.24
CA PHE A 271 5.78 17.60 -8.84
C PHE A 271 7.19 18.16 -8.62
N ASP A 272 8.15 17.92 -9.53
CA ASP A 272 9.50 18.50 -9.49
C ASP A 272 9.48 20.04 -9.51
N SER A 273 8.53 20.63 -10.23
CA SER A 273 8.40 22.08 -10.29
C SER A 273 7.78 22.73 -9.05
N ARG A 274 7.09 21.96 -8.21
CA ARG A 274 6.32 22.44 -7.05
C ARG A 274 6.96 22.10 -5.71
N LEU A 275 7.73 21.01 -5.65
CA LEU A 275 8.30 20.50 -4.42
C LEU A 275 9.83 20.49 -4.53
N ASP A 276 10.50 21.16 -3.61
CA ASP A 276 11.97 21.18 -3.58
C ASP A 276 12.57 19.79 -3.36
N GLU A 277 11.88 18.95 -2.58
CA GLU A 277 12.29 17.60 -2.28
C GLU A 277 11.07 16.68 -2.14
N TRP A 278 11.04 15.60 -2.91
CA TRP A 278 9.97 14.61 -2.86
C TRP A 278 10.46 13.22 -3.28
N THR A 279 9.65 12.23 -3.08
CA THR A 279 9.94 10.84 -3.45
C THR A 279 8.92 10.33 -4.47
N LEU A 280 9.40 10.05 -5.66
CA LEU A 280 8.67 9.22 -6.63
C LEU A 280 8.80 7.76 -6.22
N SER A 281 7.67 7.06 -6.10
CA SER A 281 7.61 5.61 -6.05
C SER A 281 6.94 5.08 -7.30
N THR A 282 7.51 4.04 -7.93
CA THR A 282 6.95 3.45 -9.15
C THR A 282 7.16 1.94 -9.22
N ASP A 283 6.39 1.28 -10.09
CA ASP A 283 6.47 -0.16 -10.33
C ASP A 283 6.79 -0.41 -11.80
N PHE A 284 7.60 -1.45 -12.06
CA PHE A 284 7.85 -1.99 -13.39
C PHE A 284 7.51 -3.46 -13.46
N VAL A 285 6.79 -3.86 -14.52
CA VAL A 285 6.55 -5.26 -14.87
C VAL A 285 7.49 -5.64 -16.00
N VAL A 286 8.49 -6.46 -15.70
CA VAL A 286 9.50 -6.91 -16.67
C VAL A 286 9.11 -8.24 -17.28
N GLY A 287 9.37 -8.38 -18.58
CA GLY A 287 9.09 -9.62 -19.30
C GLY A 287 7.62 -9.82 -19.61
N PHE A 288 6.87 -8.74 -19.82
CA PHE A 288 5.53 -8.79 -20.39
C PHE A 288 5.57 -9.51 -21.76
N PRO A 289 4.57 -10.30 -22.15
CA PRO A 289 4.65 -11.16 -23.34
C PRO A 289 5.06 -10.51 -24.64
N THR A 290 4.70 -9.24 -24.84
CA THR A 290 5.01 -8.46 -26.06
C THR A 290 6.24 -7.56 -25.91
N GLU A 291 6.89 -7.54 -24.74
CA GLU A 291 8.04 -6.69 -24.46
C GLU A 291 9.28 -7.15 -25.27
N GLU A 292 9.80 -6.31 -26.14
CA GLU A 292 11.04 -6.51 -26.88
C GLU A 292 12.26 -5.97 -26.13
N ASP A 293 13.47 -6.19 -26.64
CA ASP A 293 14.70 -5.70 -25.98
C ASP A 293 14.79 -4.17 -26.01
N GLU A 294 14.23 -3.54 -27.04
CA GLU A 294 14.14 -2.09 -27.14
C GLU A 294 13.21 -1.50 -26.08
N ASP A 295 12.06 -2.13 -25.83
CA ASP A 295 11.10 -1.70 -24.82
C ASP A 295 11.69 -1.79 -23.41
N HIS A 296 12.44 -2.86 -23.16
CA HIS A 296 13.18 -3.01 -21.91
C HIS A 296 14.22 -1.91 -21.72
N ARG A 297 14.99 -1.58 -22.79
CA ARG A 297 15.96 -0.46 -22.76
C ARG A 297 15.30 0.90 -22.51
N ARG A 298 14.13 1.15 -23.10
CA ARG A 298 13.33 2.36 -22.81
C ARG A 298 12.90 2.42 -21.34
N SER A 299 12.49 1.29 -20.77
CA SER A 299 12.14 1.20 -19.34
C SER A 299 13.33 1.50 -18.43
N LEU A 300 14.53 0.98 -18.75
CA LEU A 300 15.77 1.31 -18.02
C LEU A 300 16.16 2.80 -18.16
N SER A 301 15.94 3.39 -19.34
CA SER A 301 16.20 4.82 -19.58
C SER A 301 15.26 5.69 -18.75
N LEU A 302 13.97 5.38 -18.76
CA LEU A 302 12.96 6.10 -17.97
C LEU A 302 13.26 6.03 -16.47
N LEU A 303 13.69 4.87 -15.96
CA LEU A 303 14.07 4.71 -14.56
C LEU A 303 15.26 5.61 -14.18
N ARG A 304 16.28 5.72 -15.04
CA ARG A 304 17.43 6.61 -14.81
C ARG A 304 17.05 8.08 -14.89
N GLU A 305 16.16 8.43 -15.82
CA GLU A 305 15.68 9.79 -16.06
C GLU A 305 14.87 10.32 -14.87
N THR A 306 13.88 9.55 -14.43
CA THR A 306 12.93 9.99 -13.40
C THR A 306 13.40 9.73 -11.96
N ARG A 307 14.51 9.03 -11.76
CA ARG A 307 15.18 8.79 -10.47
C ARG A 307 14.24 8.47 -9.31
N PRO A 308 13.35 7.46 -9.41
CA PRO A 308 12.46 7.13 -8.30
C PRO A 308 13.25 6.57 -7.11
N ALA A 309 12.93 7.03 -5.89
CA ALA A 309 13.58 6.54 -4.68
C ALA A 309 12.98 5.22 -4.15
N LYS A 310 11.78 4.86 -4.61
CA LYS A 310 11.16 3.56 -4.31
C LYS A 310 10.72 2.89 -5.61
N ILE A 311 11.23 1.69 -5.87
CA ILE A 311 10.99 0.98 -7.14
C ILE A 311 10.66 -0.48 -6.85
N ASN A 312 9.50 -0.93 -7.33
CA ASN A 312 9.16 -2.35 -7.34
C ASN A 312 9.40 -2.93 -8.73
N VAL A 313 10.24 -3.94 -8.82
CA VAL A 313 10.50 -4.68 -10.06
C VAL A 313 9.82 -6.03 -9.96
N THR A 314 8.79 -6.26 -10.78
CA THR A 314 8.02 -7.49 -10.80
C THR A 314 8.18 -8.20 -12.14
N ARG A 315 8.53 -9.49 -12.11
CA ARG A 315 8.52 -10.31 -13.33
C ARG A 315 7.09 -10.70 -13.68
N PHE A 316 6.73 -10.50 -14.93
CA PHE A 316 5.42 -10.93 -15.42
C PHE A 316 5.20 -12.43 -15.14
N SER A 317 4.09 -12.73 -14.51
CA SER A 317 3.54 -14.08 -14.33
C SER A 317 2.12 -14.14 -14.86
N LYS A 318 1.76 -15.30 -15.47
CA LYS A 318 0.42 -15.51 -16.00
C LYS A 318 -0.56 -15.63 -14.84
N ARG A 319 -1.60 -14.79 -14.86
CA ARG A 319 -2.64 -14.82 -13.82
C ARG A 319 -3.90 -15.48 -14.38
N PRO A 320 -4.51 -16.45 -13.70
CA PRO A 320 -5.69 -17.14 -14.20
C PRO A 320 -6.82 -16.18 -14.59
N GLY A 321 -7.40 -16.40 -15.77
CA GLY A 321 -8.54 -15.62 -16.26
C GLY A 321 -8.21 -14.20 -16.77
N THR A 322 -6.94 -13.78 -16.79
CA THR A 322 -6.51 -12.51 -17.40
C THR A 322 -6.22 -12.69 -18.90
N ASP A 323 -6.36 -11.61 -19.68
CA ASP A 323 -6.11 -11.69 -21.13
C ASP A 323 -4.62 -11.87 -21.44
N ALA A 324 -3.73 -11.24 -20.68
CA ALA A 324 -2.29 -11.41 -20.83
C ALA A 324 -1.83 -12.85 -20.56
N ALA A 325 -2.58 -13.65 -19.79
CA ALA A 325 -2.26 -15.06 -19.58
C ALA A 325 -2.39 -15.93 -20.85
N LYS A 326 -3.19 -15.48 -21.82
CA LYS A 326 -3.41 -16.15 -23.11
C LYS A 326 -2.24 -15.92 -24.08
N LEU A 327 -1.43 -14.90 -23.85
CA LEU A 327 -0.31 -14.54 -24.72
C LEU A 327 0.85 -15.52 -24.54
N LYS A 328 1.68 -15.66 -25.60
CA LYS A 328 2.91 -16.44 -25.53
C LYS A 328 3.94 -15.66 -24.75
N GLY A 329 4.24 -16.10 -23.52
CA GLY A 329 5.20 -15.43 -22.66
C GLY A 329 6.65 -15.58 -23.09
N LEU A 330 7.51 -14.69 -22.60
CA LEU A 330 8.96 -14.77 -22.72
C LEU A 330 9.53 -15.93 -21.90
N GLY A 331 10.70 -16.43 -22.30
CA GLY A 331 11.41 -17.48 -21.59
C GLY A 331 11.79 -17.05 -20.16
N GLY A 332 11.79 -18.01 -19.24
CA GLY A 332 12.10 -17.72 -17.83
C GLY A 332 13.48 -17.08 -17.63
N GLN A 333 14.49 -17.50 -18.39
CA GLN A 333 15.84 -16.94 -18.33
C GLN A 333 15.88 -15.49 -18.84
N GLN A 334 15.14 -15.17 -19.90
CA GLN A 334 15.07 -13.80 -20.42
C GLN A 334 14.41 -12.87 -19.40
N LYS A 335 13.28 -13.28 -18.80
CA LYS A 335 12.64 -12.52 -17.72
C LYS A 335 13.56 -12.32 -16.53
N LYS A 336 14.33 -13.35 -16.15
CA LYS A 336 15.31 -13.25 -15.07
C LYS A 336 16.41 -12.24 -15.39
N ASN A 337 16.98 -12.28 -16.60
CA ASN A 337 18.04 -11.38 -17.02
C ASN A 337 17.56 -9.92 -16.99
N ARG A 338 16.40 -9.62 -17.60
CA ARG A 338 15.82 -8.27 -17.59
C ARG A 338 15.52 -7.79 -16.17
N SER A 339 14.97 -8.65 -15.32
CA SER A 339 14.70 -8.31 -13.92
C SER A 339 15.98 -8.03 -13.14
N SER A 340 17.07 -8.78 -13.38
CA SER A 340 18.37 -8.51 -12.75
C SER A 340 18.93 -7.16 -13.22
N GLU A 341 18.97 -6.91 -14.54
CA GLU A 341 19.45 -5.65 -15.10
C GLU A 341 18.69 -4.43 -14.58
N MET A 342 17.35 -4.52 -14.49
CA MET A 342 16.55 -3.45 -13.91
C MET A 342 16.79 -3.28 -12.42
N THR A 343 17.04 -4.37 -11.69
CA THR A 343 17.39 -4.31 -10.28
C THR A 343 18.75 -3.65 -10.06
N ASP A 344 19.73 -3.92 -10.91
CA ASP A 344 21.06 -3.27 -10.84
C ASP A 344 20.91 -1.75 -11.03
N VAL A 345 20.17 -1.31 -12.07
CA VAL A 345 19.90 0.12 -12.29
C VAL A 345 19.11 0.74 -11.13
N LYS A 346 18.12 0.03 -10.58
CA LYS A 346 17.41 0.45 -9.37
C LYS A 346 18.37 0.69 -8.22
N MET A 347 19.29 -0.24 -7.95
CA MET A 347 20.23 -0.14 -6.82
C MET A 347 21.16 1.04 -7.00
N ASP A 348 21.62 1.31 -8.23
CA ASP A 348 22.45 2.49 -8.55
C ASP A 348 21.69 3.80 -8.28
N VAL A 349 20.44 3.90 -8.77
CA VAL A 349 19.62 5.12 -8.61
C VAL A 349 19.28 5.37 -7.15
N VAL A 350 18.79 4.34 -6.47
CA VAL A 350 18.37 4.47 -5.04
C VAL A 350 19.57 4.71 -4.14
N GLY A 351 20.71 4.05 -4.42
CA GLY A 351 21.95 4.26 -3.67
C GLY A 351 22.45 5.70 -3.79
N ALA A 352 22.43 6.27 -5.02
CA ALA A 352 22.82 7.66 -5.25
C ALA A 352 21.92 8.66 -4.48
N ILE A 353 20.62 8.41 -4.41
CA ILE A 353 19.67 9.25 -3.66
C ILE A 353 19.98 9.21 -2.15
N HIS A 354 20.26 8.04 -1.59
CA HIS A 354 20.60 7.94 -0.17
C HIS A 354 22.00 8.51 0.15
N GLU A 355 22.96 8.42 -0.77
CA GLU A 355 24.26 9.07 -0.64
C GLU A 355 24.11 10.60 -0.56
N GLU A 356 23.23 11.20 -1.37
CA GLU A 356 22.92 12.63 -1.34
C GLU A 356 22.33 13.09 0.04
N MET A 357 21.77 12.19 0.83
CA MET A 357 21.24 12.49 2.16
C MET A 357 22.32 12.56 3.24
N VAL A 358 23.47 11.94 3.05
CA VAL A 358 24.53 11.87 4.05
C VAL A 358 25.05 13.26 4.41
N GLY A 359 25.13 13.57 5.70
CA GLY A 359 25.53 14.88 6.23
C GLY A 359 24.41 15.93 6.24
N THR A 360 23.15 15.55 5.90
CA THR A 360 22.01 16.46 6.02
C THR A 360 21.21 16.16 7.30
N GLU A 361 20.54 17.19 7.82
CA GLU A 361 19.57 17.05 8.92
C GLU A 361 18.16 16.74 8.37
N ARG A 362 17.45 15.85 9.06
CA ARG A 362 16.10 15.40 8.70
C ARG A 362 15.19 15.34 9.92
N ASP A 363 13.99 15.89 9.79
CA ASP A 363 12.94 15.68 10.77
C ASP A 363 12.23 14.37 10.45
N VAL A 364 12.30 13.42 11.37
CA VAL A 364 11.84 12.05 11.20
C VAL A 364 10.69 11.78 12.17
N LEU A 365 9.53 11.40 11.65
CA LEU A 365 8.46 10.81 12.46
C LEU A 365 8.77 9.33 12.66
N VAL A 366 9.00 8.92 13.89
CA VAL A 366 9.17 7.51 14.28
C VAL A 366 7.82 6.81 14.18
N VAL A 367 7.75 5.68 13.49
CA VAL A 367 6.48 4.97 13.27
C VAL A 367 6.46 3.54 13.77
N GLU A 368 7.63 2.93 13.95
CA GLU A 368 7.75 1.54 14.41
C GLU A 368 9.08 1.28 15.07
N ASP A 369 9.10 0.26 15.93
CA ASP A 369 10.33 -0.30 16.49
C ASP A 369 11.05 -1.06 15.38
N GLY A 370 12.37 -0.98 15.38
CA GLY A 370 13.23 -1.69 14.44
C GLY A 370 13.83 -2.96 15.06
N THR A 371 14.95 -3.42 14.51
CA THR A 371 15.74 -4.49 15.07
C THR A 371 16.90 -3.91 15.90
N ASP A 372 17.42 -4.68 16.85
CA ASP A 372 18.61 -4.32 17.64
C ASP A 372 18.51 -2.95 18.35
N GLU A 373 17.38 -2.69 19.03
CA GLU A 373 17.09 -1.45 19.77
C GLU A 373 17.09 -0.19 18.87
N SER A 374 16.89 -0.36 17.56
CA SER A 374 16.68 0.74 16.65
C SER A 374 15.20 1.12 16.57
N VAL A 375 14.92 2.37 16.18
CA VAL A 375 13.59 2.78 15.75
C VAL A 375 13.62 3.17 14.28
N VAL A 376 12.48 3.08 13.62
CA VAL A 376 12.33 3.37 12.19
C VAL A 376 11.29 4.45 11.99
N GLY A 377 11.62 5.44 11.20
CA GLY A 377 10.72 6.52 10.85
C GLY A 377 10.89 6.98 9.41
N TYR A 378 10.16 8.04 9.08
CA TYR A 378 10.17 8.64 7.75
C TYR A 378 10.37 10.15 7.84
N ASP A 379 11.21 10.68 6.93
CA ASP A 379 11.36 12.12 6.75
C ASP A 379 10.17 12.72 5.97
N ARG A 380 10.19 14.03 5.74
CA ARG A 380 9.15 14.73 4.99
C ARG A 380 8.93 14.18 3.58
N ALA A 381 9.97 13.67 2.92
CA ALA A 381 9.90 13.05 1.61
C ALA A 381 9.54 11.56 1.66
N TYR A 382 9.12 11.05 2.83
CA TYR A 382 8.80 9.64 3.08
C TYR A 382 9.97 8.69 2.79
N ARG A 383 11.20 9.16 3.02
CA ARG A 383 12.40 8.33 2.97
C ARG A 383 12.59 7.69 4.33
N GLN A 384 12.89 6.42 4.31
CA GLN A 384 13.07 5.65 5.54
C GLN A 384 14.40 5.99 6.20
N VAL A 385 14.34 6.30 7.48
CA VAL A 385 15.50 6.53 8.34
C VAL A 385 15.44 5.55 9.50
N ALA A 386 16.48 4.72 9.64
CA ALA A 386 16.68 3.88 10.80
C ALA A 386 17.59 4.63 11.78
N ILE A 387 17.22 4.62 13.06
CA ILE A 387 17.95 5.31 14.13
C ILE A 387 18.47 4.24 15.09
N PRO A 388 19.74 3.79 14.93
CA PRO A 388 20.34 2.79 15.81
C PRO A 388 20.39 3.28 17.26
N GLY A 389 19.99 2.43 18.21
CA GLY A 389 19.93 2.78 19.63
C GLY A 389 18.87 3.81 19.99
N GLY A 390 17.89 4.05 19.11
CA GLY A 390 16.79 4.99 19.33
C GLY A 390 15.95 4.64 20.55
N GLU A 391 15.66 3.36 20.79
CA GLU A 391 14.96 2.89 21.98
C GLU A 391 15.74 3.23 23.26
N ARG A 392 17.08 3.06 23.27
CA ARG A 392 17.93 3.46 24.41
C ARG A 392 17.94 4.97 24.63
N ALA A 393 17.74 5.73 23.56
CA ALA A 393 17.62 7.18 23.63
C ALA A 393 16.22 7.64 24.09
N GLY A 394 15.29 6.70 24.33
CA GLY A 394 13.92 6.95 24.77
C GLY A 394 12.98 7.41 23.66
N LEU A 395 13.31 7.12 22.39
CA LEU A 395 12.42 7.37 21.27
C LEU A 395 11.36 6.26 21.15
N GLU A 396 10.12 6.67 21.00
CA GLU A 396 8.98 5.77 20.85
C GLU A 396 8.22 6.09 19.53
N PRO A 397 7.48 5.12 18.97
CA PRO A 397 6.57 5.42 17.85
C PRO A 397 5.62 6.59 18.17
N GLY A 398 5.58 7.57 17.27
CA GLY A 398 4.84 8.83 17.43
C GLY A 398 5.71 10.04 17.70
N ASP A 399 6.96 9.84 18.09
CA ASP A 399 7.91 10.94 18.30
C ASP A 399 8.39 11.52 16.96
N THR A 400 8.62 12.83 16.95
CA THR A 400 9.33 13.49 15.85
C THR A 400 10.71 13.91 16.38
N VAL A 401 11.75 13.51 15.65
CA VAL A 401 13.14 13.77 16.03
C VAL A 401 13.95 14.30 14.86
N THR A 402 14.77 15.34 15.09
CA THR A 402 15.74 15.80 14.10
C THR A 402 16.97 14.92 14.17
N CYS A 403 17.33 14.29 13.05
CA CYS A 403 18.48 13.41 12.90
C CYS A 403 19.45 13.95 11.84
N GLU A 404 20.76 13.87 12.14
CA GLU A 404 21.79 13.93 11.11
C GLU A 404 21.89 12.57 10.43
N VAL A 405 21.85 12.54 9.09
CA VAL A 405 22.08 11.31 8.32
C VAL A 405 23.57 11.02 8.28
N THR A 406 24.01 9.99 9.00
CA THR A 406 25.43 9.62 9.15
C THR A 406 25.91 8.57 8.15
N GLY A 407 24.98 7.94 7.43
CA GLY A 407 25.26 6.90 6.45
C GLY A 407 23.97 6.32 5.87
N HIS A 408 24.11 5.31 5.06
CA HIS A 408 22.98 4.60 4.48
C HIS A 408 23.35 3.14 4.14
N ASN A 409 22.34 2.31 3.99
CA ASN A 409 22.42 1.17 3.08
C ASN A 409 21.68 1.53 1.79
N THR A 410 21.58 0.61 0.85
CA THR A 410 20.98 0.90 -0.46
C THR A 410 19.48 1.26 -0.38
N VAL A 411 18.78 0.95 0.71
CA VAL A 411 17.31 1.07 0.78
C VAL A 411 16.80 2.00 1.89
N TYR A 412 17.64 2.40 2.85
CA TYR A 412 17.30 3.35 3.91
C TYR A 412 18.53 4.13 4.40
N ALA A 413 18.29 5.29 4.96
CA ALA A 413 19.31 6.12 5.62
C ALA A 413 19.51 5.70 7.10
N LEU A 414 20.71 6.00 7.64
CA LEU A 414 21.03 5.83 9.05
C LEU A 414 21.08 7.23 9.70
N GLY A 415 20.21 7.46 10.66
CA GLY A 415 20.11 8.73 11.37
C GLY A 415 20.72 8.66 12.77
N GLN A 416 21.32 9.77 13.21
CA GLN A 416 21.73 10.00 14.57
C GLN A 416 21.00 11.24 15.10
N PRO A 417 20.28 11.18 16.24
CA PRO A 417 19.61 12.35 16.80
C PRO A 417 20.58 13.50 17.09
N VAL A 418 20.27 14.69 16.58
CA VAL A 418 21.09 15.91 16.78
C VAL A 418 20.85 16.51 18.18
N SER A 419 19.62 16.46 18.66
CA SER A 419 19.24 16.76 20.04
C SER A 419 17.97 16.00 20.39
N LEU A 420 17.95 15.38 21.57
CA LEU A 420 16.69 14.95 22.16
C LEU A 420 16.00 16.23 22.67
N ALA A 421 15.06 16.76 21.89
CA ALA A 421 14.17 17.79 22.41
C ALA A 421 13.30 17.11 23.48
N THR A 422 13.71 17.26 24.73
CA THR A 422 12.89 16.91 25.89
C THR A 422 11.66 17.81 25.87
N THR A 423 10.59 17.30 25.29
CA THR A 423 9.25 17.88 25.49
C THR A 423 8.89 17.64 26.95
N GLN A 424 8.91 18.72 27.73
CA GLN A 424 8.34 18.78 29.09
C GLN A 424 6.84 18.88 29.04
#